data_b6aa39b13e59290692e4849b3131a2ea
#
_entry.id   b6aa39b13e59290692e4849b3131a2ea
#
_cell.length_a   1.000
_cell.length_b   1.000
_cell.length_c   1.000
_cell.angle_alpha   90.00
_cell.angle_beta   90.00
_cell.angle_gamma   90.00
#
_symmetry.space_group_name_H-M   'P 1'
#
loop_
_entity.id
_entity.type
_entity.pdbx_description
1 polymer ?
#
loop_
_entity_poly.entity_id
_entity_poly.type
_entity_poly.pdbx_seq_one_letter_code
_entity_poly.pdbx_strand_id
1 'polypeptide(L)'
;VMEIAGFMKEVTGRLGIPYIFKASFDKANRTSDTSFRGPGMAEGLRILAEVREKIGVPVLTDVHTEAEVPEVAAVVDVLQTPAFLCRQTDFIRACAKSGKPVNIKKGQFLAPHDMVNVVAKARHAAEEAGLDPDRFCVCERGASFGYGNLVSDMRSLAIMRETKAPVVFDATHSVQLPGGNGTCS
;
A
#
# COMPACT_ATOMS: atom_id res chain seq x y z
N VAL A 1 -4.61 -8.72 -16.16
CA VAL A 1 -3.45 -8.38 -15.30
C VAL A 1 -2.17 -8.39 -16.11
N MET A 2 -1.80 -9.50 -16.76
CA MET A 2 -0.56 -9.65 -17.53
C MET A 2 -0.38 -8.61 -18.65
N GLU A 3 -1.42 -8.38 -19.45
CA GLU A 3 -1.42 -7.38 -20.50
C GLU A 3 -1.14 -5.97 -19.99
N ILE A 4 -1.82 -5.57 -18.91
CA ILE A 4 -1.62 -4.25 -18.27
C ILE A 4 -0.20 -4.12 -17.74
N ALA A 5 0.31 -5.15 -17.05
CA ALA A 5 1.67 -5.13 -16.49
C ALA A 5 2.72 -5.01 -17.61
N GLY A 6 2.55 -5.76 -18.69
CA GLY A 6 3.43 -5.71 -19.87
C GLY A 6 3.42 -4.34 -20.58
N PHE A 7 2.23 -3.80 -20.81
CA PHE A 7 2.06 -2.47 -21.41
C PHE A 7 2.71 -1.37 -20.55
N MET A 8 2.45 -1.39 -19.23
CA MET A 8 3.04 -0.40 -18.33
C MET A 8 4.56 -0.52 -18.24
N LYS A 9 5.11 -1.74 -18.25
CA LYS A 9 6.57 -1.95 -18.32
C LYS A 9 7.15 -1.32 -19.58
N GLU A 10 6.52 -1.52 -20.74
CA GLU A 10 6.98 -0.94 -22.00
C GLU A 10 6.96 0.59 -21.95
N VAL A 11 5.83 1.19 -21.55
CA VAL A 11 5.67 2.64 -21.47
C VAL A 11 6.67 3.26 -20.51
N THR A 12 6.78 2.73 -19.30
CA THR A 12 7.71 3.26 -18.29
C THR A 12 9.16 3.06 -18.70
N GLY A 13 9.48 1.94 -19.34
CA GLY A 13 10.81 1.67 -19.90
C GLY A 13 11.23 2.69 -20.96
N ARG A 14 10.34 3.05 -21.89
CA ARG A 14 10.59 4.10 -22.90
C ARG A 14 10.82 5.49 -22.25
N LEU A 15 10.19 5.73 -21.11
CA LEU A 15 10.31 7.00 -20.37
C LEU A 15 11.45 7.00 -19.35
N GLY A 16 12.16 5.89 -19.18
CA GLY A 16 13.20 5.76 -18.16
C GLY A 16 12.68 5.81 -16.72
N ILE A 17 11.42 5.42 -16.49
CA ILE A 17 10.76 5.46 -15.18
C ILE A 17 10.81 4.07 -14.54
N PRO A 18 11.39 3.91 -13.33
CA PRO A 18 11.30 2.66 -12.57
C PRO A 18 9.84 2.27 -12.31
N TYR A 19 9.52 0.99 -12.46
CA TYR A 19 8.15 0.50 -12.36
C TYR A 19 8.03 -0.67 -11.38
N ILE A 20 7.04 -0.59 -10.50
CA ILE A 20 6.60 -1.68 -9.63
C ILE A 20 5.12 -1.93 -9.93
N PHE A 21 4.77 -3.15 -10.32
CA PHE A 21 3.39 -3.50 -10.58
C PHE A 21 2.62 -3.68 -9.26
N LYS A 22 1.42 -3.06 -9.15
CA LYS A 22 0.56 -3.18 -7.97
C LYS A 22 -0.80 -3.77 -8.33
N ALA A 23 -1.20 -4.82 -7.63
CA ALA A 23 -2.58 -5.28 -7.61
C ALA A 23 -2.94 -5.82 -6.22
N SER A 24 -4.21 -5.69 -5.83
CA SER A 24 -4.74 -6.30 -4.61
C SER A 24 -5.35 -7.65 -4.93
N PHE A 25 -5.14 -8.64 -4.09
CA PHE A 25 -5.82 -9.94 -4.17
C PHE A 25 -7.21 -9.93 -3.50
N ASP A 26 -7.43 -8.98 -2.59
CA ASP A 26 -8.70 -8.75 -1.91
C ASP A 26 -8.98 -7.25 -1.77
N LYS A 27 -10.22 -6.87 -1.87
CA LYS A 27 -10.77 -5.55 -1.54
C LYS A 27 -11.52 -5.65 -0.20
N ALA A 28 -10.77 -5.87 0.88
CA ALA A 28 -11.27 -6.22 2.21
C ALA A 28 -12.23 -5.19 2.83
N ASN A 29 -12.18 -3.93 2.37
CA ASN A 29 -13.00 -2.83 2.90
C ASN A 29 -14.13 -2.37 1.96
N ARG A 30 -14.67 -3.27 1.13
CA ARG A 30 -15.84 -2.94 0.30
C ARG A 30 -17.01 -2.49 1.16
N THR A 31 -17.75 -1.48 0.69
CA THR A 31 -18.94 -0.96 1.37
C THR A 31 -20.07 -1.98 1.43
N SER A 32 -20.28 -2.74 0.34
CA SER A 32 -21.29 -3.80 0.29
C SER A 32 -20.64 -5.17 0.46
N ASP A 33 -21.22 -5.99 1.31
CA ASP A 33 -20.81 -7.38 1.54
C ASP A 33 -20.92 -8.25 0.27
N THR A 34 -21.85 -7.93 -0.62
CA THR A 34 -22.08 -8.65 -1.88
C THR A 34 -21.18 -8.19 -3.03
N SER A 35 -20.36 -7.14 -2.85
CA SER A 35 -19.45 -6.65 -3.89
C SER A 35 -18.32 -7.64 -4.13
N PHE A 36 -17.92 -7.77 -5.40
CA PHE A 36 -16.75 -8.58 -5.76
C PHE A 36 -15.48 -8.06 -5.05
N ARG A 37 -14.86 -8.92 -4.29
CA ARG A 37 -13.68 -8.57 -3.48
C ARG A 37 -12.35 -8.85 -4.18
N GLY A 38 -12.33 -9.76 -5.12
CA GLY A 38 -11.10 -10.20 -5.81
C GLY A 38 -11.04 -11.72 -5.96
N PRO A 39 -9.92 -12.25 -6.48
CA PRO A 39 -9.75 -13.69 -6.69
C PRO A 39 -9.45 -14.47 -5.39
N GLY A 40 -9.21 -13.77 -4.28
CA GLY A 40 -8.70 -14.36 -3.05
C GLY A 40 -7.16 -14.46 -3.03
N MET A 41 -6.60 -14.76 -1.83
CA MET A 41 -5.17 -14.69 -1.59
C MET A 41 -4.38 -15.69 -2.44
N ALA A 42 -4.72 -16.96 -2.43
CA ALA A 42 -3.97 -17.99 -3.14
C ALA A 42 -3.85 -17.71 -4.64
N GLU A 43 -4.97 -17.43 -5.31
CA GLU A 43 -4.98 -17.12 -6.74
C GLU A 43 -4.35 -15.76 -7.05
N GLY A 44 -4.59 -14.75 -6.19
CA GLY A 44 -3.98 -13.44 -6.35
C GLY A 44 -2.45 -13.49 -6.25
N LEU A 45 -1.90 -14.23 -5.31
CA LEU A 45 -0.46 -14.43 -5.16
C LEU A 45 0.13 -15.21 -6.33
N ARG A 46 -0.58 -16.23 -6.84
CA ARG A 46 -0.17 -16.95 -8.04
C ARG A 46 -0.05 -16.00 -9.24
N ILE A 47 -1.03 -15.13 -9.44
CA ILE A 47 -1.02 -14.13 -10.52
C ILE A 47 0.14 -13.12 -10.35
N LEU A 48 0.38 -12.65 -9.13
CA LEU A 48 1.50 -11.73 -8.85
C LEU A 48 2.87 -12.38 -9.09
N ALA A 49 3.04 -13.64 -8.69
CA ALA A 49 4.24 -14.40 -9.00
C ALA A 49 4.45 -14.52 -10.51
N GLU A 50 3.40 -14.82 -11.26
CA GLU A 50 3.45 -14.90 -12.72
C GLU A 50 3.82 -13.55 -13.38
N VAL A 51 3.30 -12.43 -12.88
CA VAL A 51 3.72 -11.09 -13.34
C VAL A 51 5.21 -10.88 -13.08
N ARG A 52 5.68 -11.18 -11.88
CA ARG A 52 7.09 -11.03 -11.52
C ARG A 52 8.01 -11.85 -12.42
N GLU A 53 7.66 -13.12 -12.65
CA GLU A 53 8.47 -14.04 -13.44
C GLU A 53 8.43 -13.74 -14.94
N LYS A 54 7.25 -13.59 -15.52
CA LYS A 54 7.07 -13.46 -16.99
C LYS A 54 7.26 -12.03 -17.50
N ILE A 55 6.79 -11.04 -16.73
CA ILE A 55 6.96 -9.62 -17.12
C ILE A 55 8.31 -9.12 -16.63
N GLY A 56 8.85 -9.66 -15.53
CA GLY A 56 10.16 -9.27 -15.00
C GLY A 56 10.14 -7.87 -14.38
N VAL A 57 9.12 -7.58 -13.59
CA VAL A 57 8.99 -6.35 -12.79
C VAL A 57 8.73 -6.71 -11.33
N PRO A 58 9.21 -5.90 -10.36
CA PRO A 58 8.83 -6.07 -8.97
C PRO A 58 7.31 -5.95 -8.79
N VAL A 59 6.77 -6.66 -7.80
CA VAL A 59 5.33 -6.67 -7.52
C VAL A 59 5.04 -6.21 -6.09
N LEU A 60 3.92 -5.52 -5.94
CA LEU A 60 3.42 -4.99 -4.67
C LEU A 60 1.96 -5.40 -4.48
N THR A 61 1.61 -5.80 -3.25
CA THR A 61 0.21 -5.99 -2.86
C THR A 61 -0.04 -5.50 -1.44
N ASP A 62 -1.30 -5.22 -1.14
CA ASP A 62 -1.76 -4.92 0.22
C ASP A 62 -2.03 -6.21 1.00
N VAL A 63 -1.78 -6.17 2.31
CA VAL A 63 -2.15 -7.18 3.31
C VAL A 63 -3.17 -6.59 4.27
N HIS A 64 -4.05 -7.43 4.84
CA HIS A 64 -5.19 -6.95 5.63
C HIS A 64 -5.19 -7.49 7.06
N THR A 65 -4.49 -8.59 7.30
CA THR A 65 -4.34 -9.21 8.63
C THR A 65 -2.89 -9.61 8.87
N GLU A 66 -2.51 -9.75 10.13
CA GLU A 66 -1.18 -10.20 10.53
C GLU A 66 -0.88 -11.62 10.02
N ALA A 67 -1.91 -12.47 9.99
CA ALA A 67 -1.78 -13.86 9.54
C ALA A 67 -1.41 -14.00 8.05
N GLU A 68 -1.80 -13.02 7.22
CA GLU A 68 -1.47 -13.01 5.78
C GLU A 68 -0.01 -12.65 5.51
N VAL A 69 0.61 -11.88 6.41
CA VAL A 69 1.93 -11.28 6.15
C VAL A 69 3.00 -12.29 5.75
N PRO A 70 3.19 -13.44 6.41
CA PRO A 70 4.24 -14.39 6.05
C PRO A 70 4.08 -14.96 4.64
N GLU A 71 2.86 -15.37 4.29
CA GLU A 71 2.57 -15.97 2.98
C GLU A 71 2.70 -14.95 1.85
N VAL A 72 2.17 -13.75 2.04
CA VAL A 72 2.26 -12.67 1.05
C VAL A 72 3.71 -12.21 0.87
N ALA A 73 4.46 -12.03 1.96
CA ALA A 73 5.87 -11.63 1.91
C ALA A 73 6.78 -12.63 1.19
N ALA A 74 6.42 -13.92 1.20
CA ALA A 74 7.17 -14.94 0.45
C ALA A 74 7.08 -14.74 -1.08
N VAL A 75 6.02 -14.11 -1.57
CA VAL A 75 5.74 -13.95 -3.01
C VAL A 75 6.09 -12.57 -3.54
N VAL A 76 5.74 -11.50 -2.82
CA VAL A 76 5.87 -10.14 -3.33
C VAL A 76 7.19 -9.46 -2.92
N ASP A 77 7.54 -8.40 -3.63
CA ASP A 77 8.74 -7.62 -3.36
C ASP A 77 8.48 -6.48 -2.38
N VAL A 78 7.26 -5.95 -2.35
CA VAL A 78 6.85 -4.86 -1.48
C VAL A 78 5.47 -5.15 -0.88
N LEU A 79 5.33 -4.97 0.44
CA LEU A 79 4.04 -5.00 1.12
C LEU A 79 3.41 -3.61 1.15
N GLN A 80 2.09 -3.54 1.20
CA GLN A 80 1.37 -2.30 1.48
C GLN A 80 0.41 -2.48 2.65
N THR A 81 0.40 -1.51 3.57
CA THR A 81 -0.64 -1.45 4.60
C THR A 81 -1.80 -0.59 4.13
N PRO A 82 -3.05 -1.04 4.24
CA PRO A 82 -4.23 -0.23 3.94
C PRO A 82 -4.31 1.01 4.82
N ALA A 83 -4.90 2.09 4.30
CA ALA A 83 -5.03 3.36 5.01
C ALA A 83 -5.77 3.23 6.35
N PHE A 84 -6.83 2.42 6.41
CA PHE A 84 -7.61 2.22 7.64
C PHE A 84 -6.82 1.54 8.75
N LEU A 85 -5.80 0.76 8.42
CA LEU A 85 -4.99 -0.02 9.35
C LEU A 85 -3.67 0.66 9.75
N CYS A 86 -3.41 1.87 9.28
CA CYS A 86 -2.12 2.55 9.48
C CYS A 86 -1.77 2.81 10.96
N ARG A 87 -2.74 2.79 11.86
CA ARG A 87 -2.52 2.96 13.32
C ARG A 87 -2.51 1.66 14.10
N GLN A 88 -2.86 0.53 13.50
CA GLN A 88 -2.88 -0.77 14.18
C GLN A 88 -1.45 -1.23 14.48
N THR A 89 -1.06 -1.13 15.75
CA THR A 89 0.33 -1.30 16.18
C THR A 89 0.85 -2.68 15.81
N ASP A 90 0.13 -3.75 16.15
CA ASP A 90 0.60 -5.13 15.94
C ASP A 90 0.67 -5.45 14.45
N PHE A 91 -0.29 -4.98 13.66
CA PHE A 91 -0.29 -5.13 12.21
C PHE A 91 0.90 -4.43 11.54
N ILE A 92 1.18 -3.17 11.90
CA ILE A 92 2.37 -2.44 11.39
C ILE A 92 3.66 -3.16 11.77
N ARG A 93 3.76 -3.64 13.01
CA ARG A 93 4.91 -4.40 13.50
C ARG A 93 5.09 -5.73 12.76
N ALA A 94 4.00 -6.46 12.50
CA ALA A 94 4.04 -7.70 11.73
C ALA A 94 4.55 -7.46 10.29
N CYS A 95 4.04 -6.43 9.61
CA CYS A 95 4.52 -6.05 8.29
C CYS A 95 6.01 -5.69 8.31
N ALA A 96 6.46 -4.90 9.30
CA ALA A 96 7.86 -4.50 9.43
C ALA A 96 8.80 -5.70 9.66
N LYS A 97 8.38 -6.67 10.49
CA LYS A 97 9.13 -7.89 10.79
C LYS A 97 9.22 -8.88 9.64
N SER A 98 8.46 -8.68 8.55
CA SER A 98 8.55 -9.51 7.34
C SER A 98 9.89 -9.37 6.60
N GLY A 99 10.66 -8.31 6.86
CA GLY A 99 11.89 -7.98 6.16
C GLY A 99 11.70 -7.42 4.75
N LYS A 100 10.46 -7.26 4.31
CA LYS A 100 10.15 -6.61 3.02
C LYS A 100 10.03 -5.09 3.18
N PRO A 101 10.31 -4.32 2.12
CA PRO A 101 9.89 -2.93 2.05
C PRO A 101 8.37 -2.82 2.24
N VAL A 102 7.92 -1.80 2.99
CA VAL A 102 6.49 -1.60 3.27
C VAL A 102 6.07 -0.19 2.87
N ASN A 103 5.08 -0.09 1.99
CA ASN A 103 4.40 1.16 1.67
C ASN A 103 3.23 1.38 2.64
N ILE A 104 3.38 2.31 3.58
CA ILE A 104 2.39 2.58 4.62
C ILE A 104 1.46 3.70 4.17
N LYS A 105 0.22 3.36 3.82
CA LYS A 105 -0.78 4.36 3.41
C LYS A 105 -1.28 5.14 4.62
N LYS A 106 -1.20 6.47 4.55
CA LYS A 106 -1.76 7.35 5.56
C LYS A 106 -3.29 7.24 5.58
N GLY A 107 -3.87 7.02 6.76
CA GLY A 107 -5.32 7.05 6.94
C GLY A 107 -5.91 8.41 6.59
N GLN A 108 -7.12 8.43 6.03
CA GLN A 108 -7.84 9.65 5.69
C GLN A 108 -8.15 10.51 6.93
N PHE A 109 -8.20 9.88 8.10
CA PHE A 109 -8.45 10.48 9.41
C PHE A 109 -7.19 11.00 10.11
N LEU A 110 -6.00 10.72 9.55
CA LEU A 110 -4.72 10.97 10.20
C LEU A 110 -4.08 12.26 9.66
N ALA A 111 -3.57 13.10 10.56
CA ALA A 111 -2.74 14.24 10.17
C ALA A 111 -1.39 13.75 9.61
N PRO A 112 -0.81 14.46 8.61
CA PRO A 112 0.44 14.02 8.01
C PRO A 112 1.62 13.98 9.01
N HIS A 113 1.66 14.86 10.00
CA HIS A 113 2.67 14.83 11.09
C HIS A 113 2.63 13.54 11.91
N ASP A 114 1.45 12.95 12.11
CA ASP A 114 1.30 11.74 12.92
C ASP A 114 1.93 10.50 12.28
N MET A 115 2.25 10.57 10.98
CA MET A 115 2.96 9.48 10.31
C MET A 115 4.36 9.25 10.87
N VAL A 116 4.97 10.22 11.54
CA VAL A 116 6.23 10.03 12.27
C VAL A 116 6.11 8.91 13.29
N ASN A 117 5.00 8.87 14.04
CA ASN A 117 4.76 7.83 15.03
C ASN A 117 4.52 6.44 14.39
N VAL A 118 3.86 6.41 13.24
CA VAL A 118 3.62 5.16 12.50
C VAL A 118 4.93 4.56 12.00
N VAL A 119 5.79 5.40 11.39
CA VAL A 119 7.11 4.97 10.91
C VAL A 119 8.01 4.56 12.07
N ALA A 120 7.96 5.28 13.19
CA ALA A 120 8.74 4.92 14.39
C ALA A 120 8.39 3.52 14.90
N LYS A 121 7.09 3.14 14.93
CA LYS A 121 6.67 1.77 15.28
C LYS A 121 7.25 0.72 14.33
N ALA A 122 7.23 1.01 13.03
CA ALA A 122 7.74 0.10 12.02
C ALA A 122 9.26 -0.09 12.15
N ARG A 123 10.01 1.01 12.29
CA ARG A 123 11.46 0.99 12.51
C ARG A 123 11.85 0.20 13.74
N HIS A 124 11.21 0.50 14.87
CA HIS A 124 11.48 -0.21 16.13
C HIS A 124 11.23 -1.71 16.00
N ALA A 125 10.14 -2.12 15.32
CA ALA A 125 9.86 -3.53 15.10
C ALA A 125 10.88 -4.21 14.17
N ALA A 126 11.40 -3.50 13.16
CA ALA A 126 12.45 -4.00 12.30
C ALA A 126 13.78 -4.17 13.09
N GLU A 127 14.16 -3.18 13.88
CA GLU A 127 15.34 -3.22 14.75
C GLU A 127 15.29 -4.39 15.74
N GLU A 128 14.14 -4.59 16.42
CA GLU A 128 13.95 -5.74 17.32
C GLU A 128 14.13 -7.10 16.60
N ALA A 129 13.83 -7.15 15.31
CA ALA A 129 14.00 -8.35 14.50
C ALA A 129 15.38 -8.46 13.84
N GLY A 130 16.29 -7.51 14.11
CA GLY A 130 17.62 -7.47 13.49
C GLY A 130 17.60 -7.12 12.00
N LEU A 131 16.55 -6.41 11.55
CA LEU A 131 16.34 -6.01 10.16
C LEU A 131 16.66 -4.53 9.94
N ASP A 132 16.88 -4.15 8.68
CA ASP A 132 17.10 -2.77 8.27
C ASP A 132 15.87 -1.91 8.61
N PRO A 133 15.99 -0.85 9.43
CA PRO A 133 14.88 0.02 9.84
C PRO A 133 14.44 1.02 8.75
N ASP A 134 15.14 1.14 7.63
CA ASP A 134 14.87 2.13 6.60
C ASP A 134 14.16 1.59 5.35
N ARG A 135 13.42 0.49 5.48
CA ARG A 135 12.66 -0.14 4.40
C ARG A 135 11.19 0.28 4.33
N PHE A 136 10.89 1.53 4.71
CA PHE A 136 9.52 2.03 4.75
C PHE A 136 9.33 3.23 3.85
N CYS A 137 8.18 3.27 3.14
CA CYS A 137 7.65 4.44 2.47
C CYS A 137 6.35 4.87 3.15
N VAL A 138 6.02 6.16 3.07
CA VAL A 138 4.73 6.69 3.54
C VAL A 138 3.93 7.20 2.34
N CYS A 139 2.62 6.91 2.32
CA CYS A 139 1.81 7.20 1.14
C CYS A 139 0.65 8.14 1.48
N GLU A 140 0.62 9.31 0.83
CA GLU A 140 -0.51 10.24 0.85
C GLU A 140 -1.60 9.75 -0.10
N ARG A 141 -2.86 9.77 0.36
CA ARG A 141 -4.03 9.34 -0.42
C ARG A 141 -5.29 10.19 -0.20
N GLY A 142 -5.13 11.40 0.32
CA GLY A 142 -6.21 12.30 0.69
C GLY A 142 -6.63 12.15 2.15
N ALA A 143 -7.28 13.17 2.65
CA ALA A 143 -7.84 13.27 3.99
C ALA A 143 -9.35 13.48 3.90
N SER A 144 -10.11 12.91 4.85
CA SER A 144 -11.55 13.13 4.96
C SER A 144 -11.84 14.60 5.27
N PHE A 145 -12.80 15.17 4.54
CA PHE A 145 -13.29 16.52 4.76
C PHE A 145 -14.82 16.48 4.81
N GLY A 146 -15.36 16.29 6.01
CA GLY A 146 -16.77 15.99 6.19
C GLY A 146 -17.11 14.53 5.80
N TYR A 147 -18.35 14.31 5.39
CA TYR A 147 -18.86 13.00 5.00
C TYR A 147 -18.72 12.77 3.49
N GLY A 148 -18.19 11.60 3.11
CA GLY A 148 -18.15 11.17 1.71
C GLY A 148 -17.29 12.05 0.79
N ASN A 149 -16.37 12.85 1.34
CA ASN A 149 -15.53 13.75 0.57
C ASN A 149 -14.07 13.65 1.02
N LEU A 150 -13.15 13.87 0.08
CA LEU A 150 -11.71 13.90 0.33
C LEU A 150 -11.09 15.21 -0.14
N VAL A 151 -10.07 15.65 0.57
CA VAL A 151 -9.17 16.74 0.15
C VAL A 151 -7.76 16.20 0.04
N SER A 152 -7.10 16.48 -1.08
CA SER A 152 -5.67 16.26 -1.26
C SER A 152 -4.90 17.50 -0.86
N ASP A 153 -4.42 17.53 0.38
CA ASP A 153 -3.52 18.58 0.83
C ASP A 153 -2.09 18.27 0.36
N MET A 154 -1.66 18.92 -0.72
CA MET A 154 -0.34 18.67 -1.30
C MET A 154 0.82 19.06 -0.36
N ARG A 155 0.56 19.87 0.68
CA ARG A 155 1.55 20.17 1.73
C ARG A 155 1.91 18.92 2.55
N SER A 156 1.00 17.93 2.61
CA SER A 156 1.24 16.64 3.26
C SER A 156 2.51 15.96 2.76
N LEU A 157 2.83 16.10 1.47
CA LEU A 157 4.02 15.50 0.87
C LEU A 157 5.31 16.07 1.50
N ALA A 158 5.35 17.38 1.73
CA ALA A 158 6.48 18.02 2.39
C ALA A 158 6.52 17.67 3.88
N ILE A 159 5.37 17.70 4.57
CA ILE A 159 5.25 17.40 6.00
C ILE A 159 5.69 15.96 6.29
N MET A 160 5.21 14.98 5.52
CA MET A 160 5.57 13.59 5.74
C MET A 160 7.06 13.26 5.52
N ARG A 161 7.83 14.14 4.88
CA ARG A 161 9.30 14.00 4.82
C ARG A 161 9.97 14.06 6.19
N GLU A 162 9.29 14.59 7.21
CA GLU A 162 9.76 14.56 8.60
C GLU A 162 9.95 13.13 9.12
N THR A 163 9.22 12.16 8.55
CA THR A 163 9.40 10.73 8.85
C THR A 163 10.78 10.19 8.44
N LYS A 164 11.53 10.90 7.59
CA LYS A 164 12.76 10.44 6.92
C LYS A 164 12.59 9.21 6.05
N ALA A 165 11.35 8.87 5.69
CA ALA A 165 11.00 7.84 4.72
C ALA A 165 10.63 8.46 3.37
N PRO A 166 10.85 7.79 2.24
CA PRO A 166 10.33 8.23 0.94
C PRO A 166 8.82 8.43 0.98
N VAL A 167 8.35 9.50 0.33
CA VAL A 167 6.93 9.84 0.28
C VAL A 167 6.35 9.46 -1.09
N VAL A 168 5.30 8.67 -1.08
CA VAL A 168 4.53 8.24 -2.25
C VAL A 168 3.24 9.05 -2.32
N PHE A 169 2.83 9.47 -3.50
CA PHE A 169 1.53 10.08 -3.74
C PHE A 169 0.61 9.12 -4.50
N ASP A 170 -0.48 8.71 -3.88
CA ASP A 170 -1.53 7.91 -4.52
C ASP A 170 -2.50 8.85 -5.25
N ALA A 171 -2.16 9.18 -6.48
CA ALA A 171 -2.93 10.11 -7.30
C ALA A 171 -4.33 9.60 -7.65
N THR A 172 -4.57 8.30 -7.59
CA THR A 172 -5.86 7.70 -7.90
C THR A 172 -6.85 7.84 -6.74
N HIS A 173 -6.44 7.38 -5.54
CA HIS A 173 -7.34 7.37 -4.38
C HIS A 173 -7.50 8.75 -3.73
N SER A 174 -6.58 9.69 -3.97
CA SER A 174 -6.66 11.05 -3.42
C SER A 174 -7.81 11.88 -4.00
N VAL A 175 -8.36 11.48 -5.15
CA VAL A 175 -9.52 12.11 -5.81
C VAL A 175 -10.77 11.22 -5.80
N GLN A 176 -10.75 10.16 -5.01
CA GLN A 176 -11.88 9.24 -4.84
C GLN A 176 -13.06 9.95 -4.14
N LEU A 177 -14.28 9.63 -4.55
CA LEU A 177 -15.51 9.99 -3.84
C LEU A 177 -16.03 8.75 -3.11
N PRO A 178 -15.72 8.55 -1.81
CA PRO A 178 -16.12 7.37 -1.08
C PRO A 178 -17.64 7.18 -1.06
N GLY A 179 -18.11 6.04 -1.56
CA GLY A 179 -19.53 5.76 -1.67
C GLY A 179 -20.28 6.56 -2.75
N GLY A 180 -19.57 7.26 -3.66
CA GLY A 180 -20.19 8.13 -4.67
C GLY A 180 -21.13 7.40 -5.63
N ASN A 181 -20.93 6.10 -5.84
CA ASN A 181 -21.81 5.23 -6.62
C ASN A 181 -22.59 4.23 -5.73
N GLY A 182 -22.92 4.61 -4.51
CA GLY A 182 -23.67 3.78 -3.54
C GLY A 182 -22.78 2.71 -2.92
N THR A 183 -22.52 1.61 -3.60
CA THR A 183 -21.76 0.46 -3.06
C THR A 183 -20.29 0.46 -3.46
N CYS A 184 -19.85 1.37 -4.32
CA CYS A 184 -18.47 1.53 -4.75
C CYS A 184 -18.09 3.00 -4.98
N SER A 185 -16.83 3.26 -5.13
CA SER A 185 -16.24 4.59 -5.36
C SER A 185 -15.17 4.51 -6.44
#